data_d3ccb3445cac5294be4941f003aaf93e
#
_entry.id   d3ccb3445cac5294be4941f003aaf93e
#
_cell.length_a   1.000
_cell.length_b   1.000
_cell.length_c   1.000
_cell.angle_alpha   90.00
_cell.angle_beta   90.00
_cell.angle_gamma   90.00
#
_symmetry.space_group_name_H-M   'P 1'
#
loop_
_entity.id
_entity.type
_entity.pdbx_description
1 polymer ?
#
loop_
_entity_poly.entity_id
_entity_poly.type
_entity_poly.pdbx_seq_one_letter_code
_entity_poly.pdbx_strand_id
1 'polypeptide(L)'
;VESRITIADQINQDYRKYALYVIQSRGIPNFYDALTPVQRLILQNSPSGFKKTVGVIGEVFSTGLYHHGDSSMAQAISKLARPFSCSEQILLGDGFFGSPVNPMPSAPRYTQVKISNKYKEIIEKYKDLNIPNEEGGFDWIHVDYPVGLSTHIVGIAVGYKSNILPRKPEDIVSYLEGNKTKKLKPHFRGFKGKISRMDTLKSSWLIEGDIESDLHSRTFKINSISPLQ
;
A
#
# COMPACT_ATOMS: atom_id res chain seq x y z
N VAL A 1 1.55 -10.88 -48.33
CA VAL A 1 0.62 -11.89 -47.78
C VAL A 1 -0.03 -11.24 -46.58
N GLU A 2 -1.27 -10.76 -46.74
CA GLU A 2 -2.08 -10.26 -45.61
C GLU A 2 -2.39 -11.46 -44.69
N SER A 3 -1.81 -11.50 -43.53
CA SER A 3 -2.16 -12.44 -42.48
C SER A 3 -3.56 -12.14 -41.96
N ARG A 4 -4.56 -12.91 -42.34
CA ARG A 4 -5.92 -12.78 -41.78
C ARG A 4 -5.89 -13.28 -40.33
N ILE A 5 -5.88 -12.35 -39.39
CA ILE A 5 -6.04 -12.64 -37.97
C ILE A 5 -7.55 -12.75 -37.72
N THR A 6 -7.99 -13.78 -37.02
CA THR A 6 -9.41 -13.89 -36.62
C THR A 6 -9.73 -12.85 -35.52
N ILE A 7 -10.99 -12.44 -35.41
CA ILE A 7 -11.45 -11.54 -34.34
C ILE A 7 -11.12 -12.14 -32.96
N ALA A 8 -11.27 -13.45 -32.81
CA ALA A 8 -10.95 -14.13 -31.55
C ALA A 8 -9.45 -14.05 -31.21
N ASP A 9 -8.56 -14.22 -32.19
CA ASP A 9 -7.12 -14.10 -31.98
C ASP A 9 -6.72 -12.65 -31.64
N GLN A 10 -7.33 -11.66 -32.30
CA GLN A 10 -7.09 -10.25 -32.03
C GLN A 10 -7.53 -9.89 -30.60
N ILE A 11 -8.76 -10.27 -30.20
CA ILE A 11 -9.25 -10.03 -28.85
C ILE A 11 -8.34 -10.68 -27.80
N ASN A 12 -7.93 -11.93 -28.01
CA ASN A 12 -7.04 -12.64 -27.09
C ASN A 12 -5.67 -11.94 -26.95
N GLN A 13 -5.09 -11.47 -28.06
CA GLN A 13 -3.82 -10.76 -28.06
C GLN A 13 -3.92 -9.42 -27.32
N ASP A 14 -4.93 -8.63 -27.62
CA ASP A 14 -5.13 -7.31 -27.01
C ASP A 14 -5.51 -7.41 -25.53
N TYR A 15 -6.37 -8.37 -25.17
CA TYR A 15 -6.70 -8.69 -23.79
C TYR A 15 -5.46 -9.09 -22.97
N ARG A 16 -4.60 -9.93 -23.54
CA ARG A 16 -3.35 -10.34 -22.90
C ARG A 16 -2.41 -9.16 -22.66
N LYS A 17 -2.22 -8.29 -23.66
CA LYS A 17 -1.40 -7.07 -23.53
C LYS A 17 -1.95 -6.16 -22.44
N TYR A 18 -3.26 -5.92 -22.47
CA TYR A 18 -3.93 -5.09 -21.46
C TYR A 18 -3.82 -5.69 -20.06
N ALA A 19 -4.04 -7.00 -19.91
CA ALA A 19 -3.94 -7.68 -18.62
C ALA A 19 -2.53 -7.58 -18.03
N LEU A 20 -1.48 -7.79 -18.86
CA LEU A 20 -0.09 -7.64 -18.43
C LEU A 20 0.22 -6.19 -17.99
N TYR A 21 -0.21 -5.21 -18.80
CA TYR A 21 -0.07 -3.80 -18.44
C TYR A 21 -0.71 -3.48 -17.07
N VAL A 22 -1.97 -3.92 -16.85
CA VAL A 22 -2.67 -3.65 -15.58
C VAL A 22 -2.00 -4.39 -14.40
N ILE A 23 -1.50 -5.61 -14.61
CA ILE A 23 -0.77 -6.34 -13.56
C ILE A 23 0.50 -5.58 -13.16
N GLN A 24 1.29 -5.12 -14.12
CA GLN A 24 2.52 -4.38 -13.88
C GLN A 24 2.28 -3.00 -13.26
N SER A 25 1.28 -2.27 -13.77
CA SER A 25 0.99 -0.89 -13.31
C SER A 25 0.23 -0.81 -11.98
N ARG A 26 -0.47 -1.88 -11.56
CA ARG A 26 -1.33 -1.86 -10.36
C ARG A 26 -1.17 -3.05 -9.42
N GLY A 27 -0.91 -4.24 -9.98
CA GLY A 27 -1.04 -5.50 -9.24
C GLY A 27 0.18 -5.87 -8.42
N ILE A 28 1.37 -5.56 -8.91
CA ILE A 28 2.63 -6.04 -8.34
C ILE A 28 3.44 -4.86 -7.84
N PRO A 29 3.80 -4.81 -6.53
CA PRO A 29 4.78 -3.87 -6.02
C PRO A 29 6.18 -4.25 -6.52
N ASN A 30 7.06 -3.25 -6.69
CA ASN A 30 8.43 -3.51 -7.07
C ASN A 30 9.19 -4.23 -5.96
N PHE A 31 10.16 -5.07 -6.34
CA PHE A 31 10.94 -5.88 -5.40
C PHE A 31 11.82 -5.03 -4.47
N TYR A 32 12.41 -3.94 -4.96
CA TYR A 32 13.39 -3.13 -4.21
C TYR A 32 12.75 -2.23 -3.17
N ASP A 33 11.70 -1.48 -3.52
CA ASP A 33 11.04 -0.53 -2.62
C ASP A 33 9.71 -1.05 -2.04
N ALA A 34 9.22 -2.18 -2.56
CA ALA A 34 7.92 -2.78 -2.27
C ALA A 34 6.73 -1.82 -2.47
N LEU A 35 6.88 -0.81 -3.32
CA LEU A 35 5.83 0.14 -3.67
C LEU A 35 5.18 -0.24 -5.00
N THR A 36 3.88 -0.04 -5.09
CA THR A 36 3.20 -0.01 -6.40
C THR A 36 3.53 1.31 -7.12
N PRO A 37 3.44 1.37 -8.46
CA PRO A 37 3.71 2.61 -9.20
C PRO A 37 2.95 3.82 -8.68
N VAL A 38 1.66 3.66 -8.37
CA VAL A 38 0.85 4.75 -7.80
C VAL A 38 1.33 5.19 -6.42
N GLN A 39 1.74 4.27 -5.55
CA GLN A 39 2.29 4.62 -4.24
C GLN A 39 3.59 5.41 -4.38
N ARG A 40 4.45 5.02 -5.31
CA ARG A 40 5.70 5.71 -5.61
C ARG A 40 5.46 7.13 -6.11
N LEU A 41 4.53 7.32 -7.05
CA LEU A 41 4.13 8.65 -7.52
C LEU A 41 3.56 9.52 -6.38
N ILE A 42 2.73 8.95 -5.51
CA ILE A 42 2.21 9.68 -4.35
C ILE A 42 3.35 10.14 -3.45
N LEU A 43 4.29 9.26 -3.11
CA LEU A 43 5.39 9.61 -2.20
C LEU A 43 6.31 10.69 -2.77
N GLN A 44 6.62 10.63 -4.06
CA GLN A 44 7.45 11.63 -4.75
C GLN A 44 6.79 13.02 -4.80
N ASN A 45 5.45 13.06 -4.82
CA ASN A 45 4.67 14.30 -4.87
C ASN A 45 4.06 14.68 -3.51
N SER A 46 4.44 13.97 -2.44
CA SER A 46 3.89 14.24 -1.11
C SER A 46 4.57 15.43 -0.45
N PRO A 47 3.82 16.41 0.06
CA PRO A 47 4.36 17.62 0.66
C PRO A 47 5.00 17.32 2.02
N SER A 48 5.99 18.13 2.42
CA SER A 48 6.62 18.10 3.74
C SER A 48 5.73 18.70 4.84
N GLY A 49 4.83 19.60 4.50
CA GLY A 49 3.80 20.19 5.37
C GLY A 49 2.41 19.66 5.01
N PHE A 50 1.45 19.77 5.90
CA PHE A 50 0.08 19.39 5.62
C PHE A 50 -0.50 20.17 4.44
N LYS A 51 -1.01 19.44 3.44
CA LYS A 51 -1.68 19.95 2.26
C LYS A 51 -2.99 19.19 2.04
N LYS A 52 -4.02 19.87 1.54
CA LYS A 52 -5.29 19.24 1.19
C LYS A 52 -5.05 18.03 0.28
N THR A 53 -5.67 16.90 0.59
CA THR A 53 -5.54 15.66 -0.18
C THR A 53 -5.90 15.87 -1.64
N VAL A 54 -6.93 16.68 -1.92
CA VAL A 54 -7.31 17.04 -3.31
C VAL A 54 -6.19 17.80 -4.03
N GLY A 55 -5.41 18.62 -3.34
CA GLY A 55 -4.26 19.32 -3.91
C GLY A 55 -3.12 18.38 -4.28
N VAL A 56 -2.84 17.38 -3.42
CA VAL A 56 -1.85 16.33 -3.73
C VAL A 56 -2.27 15.47 -4.90
N ILE A 57 -3.57 15.15 -5.00
CA ILE A 57 -4.13 14.48 -6.19
C ILE A 57 -3.82 15.29 -7.46
N GLY A 58 -4.08 16.58 -7.45
CA GLY A 58 -3.81 17.47 -8.58
C GLY A 58 -2.33 17.52 -8.97
N GLU A 59 -1.42 17.53 -8.00
CA GLU A 59 0.03 17.49 -8.25
C GLU A 59 0.46 16.19 -8.93
N VAL A 60 -0.04 15.04 -8.47
CA VAL A 60 0.25 13.77 -9.13
C VAL A 60 -0.28 13.75 -10.56
N PHE A 61 -1.49 14.26 -10.81
CA PHE A 61 -2.03 14.37 -12.18
C PHE A 61 -1.20 15.28 -13.07
N SER A 62 -0.67 16.36 -12.50
CA SER A 62 0.17 17.33 -13.27
C SER A 62 1.49 16.72 -13.76
N THR A 63 1.94 15.60 -13.21
CA THR A 63 3.13 14.90 -13.72
C THR A 63 2.92 14.24 -15.08
N GLY A 64 1.67 13.99 -15.49
CA GLY A 64 1.36 13.22 -16.70
C GLY A 64 1.63 11.72 -16.60
N LEU A 65 2.12 11.22 -15.46
CA LEU A 65 2.52 9.81 -15.28
C LEU A 65 1.40 8.90 -14.74
N TYR A 66 0.27 9.50 -14.36
CA TYR A 66 -0.85 8.74 -13.80
C TYR A 66 -2.05 8.73 -14.75
N HIS A 67 -2.37 7.56 -15.30
CA HIS A 67 -3.38 7.36 -16.34
C HIS A 67 -4.69 6.74 -15.83
N HIS A 68 -5.03 6.92 -14.54
CA HIS A 68 -6.23 6.36 -13.94
C HIS A 68 -7.08 7.45 -13.27
N GLY A 69 -8.28 7.10 -12.79
CA GLY A 69 -9.23 8.05 -12.21
C GLY A 69 -8.78 8.63 -10.86
N ASP A 70 -9.26 9.83 -10.57
CA ASP A 70 -9.05 10.59 -9.33
C ASP A 70 -9.52 9.85 -8.08
N SER A 71 -10.64 9.14 -8.18
CA SER A 71 -11.18 8.31 -7.09
C SER A 71 -10.20 7.20 -6.68
N SER A 72 -9.51 6.57 -7.64
CA SER A 72 -8.48 5.55 -7.37
C SER A 72 -7.26 6.17 -6.68
N MET A 73 -6.85 7.37 -7.09
CA MET A 73 -5.77 8.13 -6.45
C MET A 73 -6.13 8.51 -5.02
N ALA A 74 -7.33 9.05 -4.80
CA ALA A 74 -7.84 9.40 -3.48
C ALA A 74 -7.83 8.20 -2.52
N GLN A 75 -8.26 7.03 -3.00
CA GLN A 75 -8.22 5.80 -2.22
C GLN A 75 -6.79 5.34 -1.90
N ALA A 76 -5.85 5.47 -2.84
CA ALA A 76 -4.44 5.12 -2.64
C ALA A 76 -3.79 6.01 -1.57
N ILE A 77 -3.99 7.34 -1.65
CA ILE A 77 -3.52 8.29 -0.64
C ILE A 77 -4.14 7.97 0.73
N SER A 78 -5.46 7.73 0.76
CA SER A 78 -6.16 7.41 2.01
C SER A 78 -5.63 6.13 2.65
N LYS A 79 -5.32 5.10 1.88
CA LYS A 79 -4.72 3.85 2.39
C LYS A 79 -3.33 4.06 2.99
N LEU A 80 -2.49 4.90 2.36
CA LEU A 80 -1.16 5.23 2.87
C LEU A 80 -1.21 6.08 4.16
N ALA A 81 -2.25 6.90 4.32
CA ALA A 81 -2.43 7.76 5.48
C ALA A 81 -3.18 7.11 6.66
N ARG A 82 -3.76 5.91 6.47
CA ARG A 82 -4.49 5.19 7.52
C ARG A 82 -3.57 4.69 8.63
N PRO A 83 -3.77 5.09 9.89
CA PRO A 83 -2.90 4.66 10.97
C PRO A 83 -3.10 3.19 11.38
N PHE A 84 -4.30 2.62 11.20
CA PHE A 84 -4.65 1.30 11.69
C PHE A 84 -4.33 0.15 10.71
N SER A 85 -4.10 0.44 9.43
CA SER A 85 -3.80 -0.56 8.41
C SER A 85 -2.32 -0.66 8.04
N CYS A 86 -1.43 -0.07 8.81
CA CYS A 86 0.02 -0.08 8.60
C CYS A 86 0.75 -0.50 9.88
N SER A 87 2.00 -0.89 9.73
CA SER A 87 2.94 -1.03 10.85
C SER A 87 3.52 0.32 11.21
N GLU A 88 3.89 1.11 10.20
CA GLU A 88 4.38 2.47 10.32
C GLU A 88 3.80 3.34 9.20
N GLN A 89 3.38 4.56 9.55
CA GLN A 89 2.77 5.48 8.60
C GLN A 89 3.83 6.15 7.72
N ILE A 90 3.71 5.96 6.42
CA ILE A 90 4.50 6.68 5.43
C ILE A 90 3.94 8.08 5.22
N LEU A 91 2.61 8.20 5.09
CA LEU A 91 1.91 9.48 5.08
C LEU A 91 1.23 9.70 6.42
N LEU A 92 1.36 10.90 6.94
CA LEU A 92 0.59 11.38 8.09
C LEU A 92 -0.66 12.07 7.57
N GLY A 93 -1.82 11.68 8.10
CA GLY A 93 -3.12 12.25 7.75
C GLY A 93 -3.63 13.19 8.84
N ASP A 94 -4.26 14.29 8.42
CA ASP A 94 -5.09 15.14 9.26
C ASP A 94 -6.53 15.13 8.72
N GLY A 95 -7.50 14.87 9.60
CA GLY A 95 -8.88 14.54 9.27
C GLY A 95 -9.18 13.04 9.35
N PHE A 96 -10.35 12.62 8.86
CA PHE A 96 -10.80 11.25 9.01
C PHE A 96 -10.43 10.40 7.78
N PHE A 97 -9.50 9.47 7.98
CA PHE A 97 -9.05 8.49 6.97
C PHE A 97 -9.64 7.09 7.19
N GLY A 98 -10.69 6.99 7.97
CA GLY A 98 -11.34 5.74 8.35
C GLY A 98 -10.86 5.21 9.71
N SER A 99 -11.54 4.18 10.16
CA SER A 99 -11.23 3.43 11.39
C SER A 99 -11.50 1.93 11.14
N PRO A 100 -11.08 1.03 12.02
CA PRO A 100 -11.42 -0.40 11.89
C PRO A 100 -12.93 -0.67 11.86
N VAL A 101 -13.74 0.19 12.47
CA VAL A 101 -15.22 0.07 12.47
C VAL A 101 -15.84 0.69 11.23
N ASN A 102 -15.29 1.81 10.76
CA ASN A 102 -15.74 2.51 9.57
C ASN A 102 -14.55 2.82 8.66
N PRO A 103 -14.24 1.94 7.69
CA PRO A 103 -13.06 2.08 6.85
C PRO A 103 -13.18 3.16 5.76
N MET A 104 -14.35 3.76 5.59
CA MET A 104 -14.56 4.80 4.58
C MET A 104 -13.95 6.13 5.02
N PRO A 105 -13.01 6.70 4.24
CA PRO A 105 -12.45 8.01 4.55
C PRO A 105 -13.41 9.14 4.20
N SER A 106 -13.21 10.30 4.80
CA SER A 106 -13.85 11.54 4.36
C SER A 106 -13.37 11.93 2.95
N ALA A 107 -14.17 12.75 2.25
CA ALA A 107 -13.80 13.23 0.92
C ALA A 107 -12.45 14.01 0.95
N PRO A 108 -11.64 13.94 -0.13
CA PRO A 108 -10.28 14.52 -0.18
C PRO A 108 -10.21 16.03 0.11
N ARG A 109 -11.30 16.77 -0.10
CA ARG A 109 -11.38 18.21 0.21
C ARG A 109 -11.38 18.51 1.72
N TYR A 110 -11.74 17.53 2.57
CA TYR A 110 -11.82 17.68 4.02
C TYR A 110 -10.61 17.12 4.76
N THR A 111 -9.73 16.41 4.06
CA THR A 111 -8.54 15.79 4.65
C THR A 111 -7.26 16.45 4.16
N GLN A 112 -6.19 16.30 4.94
CA GLN A 112 -4.86 16.77 4.60
C GLN A 112 -3.85 15.64 4.82
N VAL A 113 -2.78 15.65 4.05
CA VAL A 113 -1.69 14.69 4.17
C VAL A 113 -0.34 15.37 4.08
N LYS A 114 0.66 14.76 4.69
CA LYS A 114 2.07 15.07 4.50
C LYS A 114 2.90 13.80 4.60
N ILE A 115 4.08 13.80 3.99
CA ILE A 115 5.04 12.71 4.21
C ILE A 115 5.56 12.78 5.65
N SER A 116 5.77 11.62 6.30
CA SER A 116 6.42 11.61 7.61
C SER A 116 7.90 11.97 7.49
N ASN A 117 8.48 12.62 8.50
CA ASN A 117 9.87 13.08 8.44
C ASN A 117 10.84 11.92 8.18
N LYS A 118 10.64 10.79 8.85
CA LYS A 118 11.46 9.58 8.65
C LYS A 118 11.49 9.14 7.19
N TYR A 119 10.33 9.02 6.54
CA TYR A 119 10.26 8.56 5.15
C TYR A 119 10.72 9.64 4.16
N LYS A 120 10.55 10.90 4.49
CA LYS A 120 11.15 12.00 3.75
C LYS A 120 12.68 11.88 3.73
N GLU A 121 13.30 11.70 4.91
CA GLU A 121 14.75 11.53 5.03
C GLU A 121 15.26 10.32 4.23
N ILE A 122 14.57 9.18 4.30
CA ILE A 122 14.92 7.97 3.54
C ILE A 122 14.89 8.24 2.02
N ILE A 123 13.86 8.92 1.52
CA ILE A 123 13.71 9.22 0.08
C ILE A 123 14.75 10.25 -0.37
N GLU A 124 14.96 11.32 0.38
CA GLU A 124 15.90 12.39 0.06
C GLU A 124 17.36 11.88 0.07
N LYS A 125 17.70 10.96 0.98
CA LYS A 125 19.05 10.38 1.13
C LYS A 125 19.57 9.76 -0.16
N TYR A 126 18.72 9.16 -0.96
CA TYR A 126 19.10 8.42 -2.16
C TYR A 126 18.55 9.03 -3.44
N LYS A 127 18.03 10.26 -3.39
CA LYS A 127 17.35 10.92 -4.50
C LYS A 127 18.18 10.92 -5.78
N ASP A 128 19.46 11.26 -5.67
CA ASP A 128 20.37 11.41 -6.82
C ASP A 128 20.79 10.05 -7.45
N LEU A 129 20.46 8.93 -6.78
CA LEU A 129 20.70 7.58 -7.30
C LEU A 129 19.53 7.06 -8.14
N ASN A 130 18.38 7.72 -8.10
CA ASN A 130 17.20 7.29 -8.82
C ASN A 130 17.33 7.62 -10.31
N ILE A 131 17.18 6.60 -11.15
CA ILE A 131 17.29 6.73 -12.61
C ILE A 131 15.86 6.79 -13.18
N PRO A 132 15.49 7.88 -13.87
CA PRO A 132 14.20 7.97 -14.54
C PRO A 132 14.05 6.91 -15.63
N ASN A 133 12.85 6.36 -15.78
CA ASN A 133 12.48 5.51 -16.91
C ASN A 133 12.13 6.37 -18.15
N GLU A 134 11.78 5.72 -19.27
CA GLU A 134 11.46 6.38 -20.55
C GLU A 134 10.29 7.37 -20.45
N GLU A 135 9.37 7.16 -19.52
CA GLU A 135 8.20 8.04 -19.28
C GLU A 135 8.53 9.23 -18.34
N GLY A 136 9.74 9.28 -17.77
CA GLY A 136 10.16 10.29 -16.80
C GLY A 136 9.77 9.97 -15.35
N GLY A 137 9.14 8.81 -15.11
CA GLY A 137 8.88 8.27 -13.79
C GLY A 137 10.03 7.40 -13.29
N PHE A 138 9.80 6.62 -12.24
CA PHE A 138 10.78 5.67 -11.72
C PHE A 138 10.14 4.29 -11.56
N ASP A 139 10.80 3.25 -12.05
CA ASP A 139 10.36 1.87 -11.85
C ASP A 139 10.49 1.43 -10.39
N TRP A 140 11.46 1.98 -9.69
CA TRP A 140 11.69 1.86 -8.25
C TRP A 140 12.56 3.01 -7.74
N ILE A 141 12.57 3.23 -6.43
CA ILE A 141 13.40 4.23 -5.78
C ILE A 141 14.37 3.57 -4.81
N HIS A 142 15.56 4.17 -4.65
CA HIS A 142 16.53 3.73 -3.66
C HIS A 142 16.05 4.07 -2.25
N VAL A 143 16.08 3.09 -1.36
CA VAL A 143 15.62 3.19 0.03
C VAL A 143 16.44 2.30 0.94
N ASP A 144 16.48 2.57 2.24
CA ASP A 144 17.24 1.76 3.21
C ASP A 144 16.70 0.31 3.32
N TYR A 145 15.43 0.11 3.09
CA TYR A 145 14.73 -1.18 3.09
C TYR A 145 13.46 -1.07 2.24
N PRO A 146 12.82 -2.17 1.80
CA PRO A 146 11.57 -2.13 1.05
C PRO A 146 10.44 -1.46 1.85
N VAL A 147 10.36 -0.13 1.77
CA VAL A 147 9.50 0.73 2.62
C VAL A 147 8.02 0.41 2.48
N GLY A 148 7.58 -0.04 1.30
CA GLY A 148 6.21 -0.45 1.05
C GLY A 148 5.73 -1.55 2.00
N LEU A 149 6.65 -2.43 2.48
CA LEU A 149 6.31 -3.48 3.44
C LEU A 149 5.88 -2.96 4.81
N SER A 150 6.07 -1.68 5.12
CA SER A 150 5.55 -1.06 6.35
C SER A 150 4.06 -0.74 6.26
N THR A 151 3.48 -0.83 5.07
CA THR A 151 2.05 -0.56 4.82
C THR A 151 1.32 -1.81 4.33
N HIS A 152 0.00 -1.79 4.38
CA HIS A 152 -0.83 -2.82 3.76
C HIS A 152 -0.93 -2.56 2.26
N ILE A 153 -0.35 -3.45 1.45
CA ILE A 153 -0.35 -3.34 0.01
C ILE A 153 -1.44 -4.24 -0.56
N VAL A 154 -2.35 -3.64 -1.32
CA VAL A 154 -3.37 -4.36 -2.07
C VAL A 154 -3.31 -3.89 -3.52
N GLY A 155 -2.84 -4.75 -4.40
CA GLY A 155 -2.85 -4.52 -5.83
C GLY A 155 -3.95 -5.37 -6.47
N ILE A 156 -4.84 -4.73 -7.22
CA ILE A 156 -5.92 -5.40 -7.95
C ILE A 156 -5.70 -5.18 -9.44
N ALA A 157 -5.64 -6.27 -10.18
CA ALA A 157 -5.43 -6.28 -11.61
C ALA A 157 -6.37 -7.30 -12.29
N VAL A 158 -6.27 -7.44 -13.60
CA VAL A 158 -7.05 -8.40 -14.37
C VAL A 158 -6.60 -9.84 -14.05
N GLY A 159 -7.47 -10.61 -13.41
CA GLY A 159 -7.18 -12.00 -13.02
C GLY A 159 -6.08 -12.16 -11.95
N TYR A 160 -5.64 -11.07 -11.32
CA TYR A 160 -4.57 -11.08 -10.32
C TYR A 160 -4.87 -10.13 -9.15
N LYS A 161 -4.54 -10.55 -7.95
CA LYS A 161 -4.60 -9.73 -6.74
C LYS A 161 -3.39 -10.01 -5.86
N SER A 162 -2.64 -8.98 -5.51
CA SER A 162 -1.67 -9.04 -4.41
C SER A 162 -2.29 -8.54 -3.11
N ASN A 163 -1.93 -9.16 -2.00
CA ASN A 163 -2.36 -8.75 -0.66
C ASN A 163 -1.21 -8.99 0.32
N ILE A 164 -0.40 -7.97 0.55
CA ILE A 164 0.80 -8.04 1.38
C ILE A 164 0.55 -7.29 2.67
N LEU A 165 0.53 -8.03 3.78
CA LEU A 165 0.32 -7.46 5.10
C LEU A 165 1.55 -6.67 5.56
N PRO A 166 1.38 -5.62 6.37
CA PRO A 166 2.50 -4.80 6.84
C PRO A 166 3.42 -5.56 7.79
N ARG A 167 4.68 -5.15 7.83
CA ARG A 167 5.75 -5.68 8.68
C ARG A 167 6.40 -4.55 9.46
N LYS A 168 6.99 -4.86 10.61
CA LYS A 168 7.81 -3.88 11.34
C LYS A 168 9.08 -3.56 10.56
N PRO A 169 9.43 -2.28 10.37
CA PRO A 169 10.69 -1.90 9.72
C PRO A 169 11.92 -2.58 10.32
N GLU A 170 11.99 -2.65 11.66
CA GLU A 170 13.12 -3.26 12.37
C GLU A 170 13.26 -4.77 12.05
N ASP A 171 12.14 -5.47 11.88
CA ASP A 171 12.13 -6.88 11.51
C ASP A 171 12.58 -7.08 10.06
N ILE A 172 12.20 -6.16 9.16
CA ILE A 172 12.62 -6.18 7.75
C ILE A 172 14.14 -5.97 7.67
N VAL A 173 14.66 -4.93 8.32
CA VAL A 173 16.10 -4.62 8.35
C VAL A 173 16.89 -5.80 8.93
N SER A 174 16.50 -6.31 10.10
CA SER A 174 17.14 -7.46 10.74
C SER A 174 17.17 -8.70 9.83
N TYR A 175 16.09 -8.94 9.08
CA TYR A 175 16.03 -10.04 8.11
C TYR A 175 17.00 -9.84 6.93
N LEU A 176 17.10 -8.61 6.41
CA LEU A 176 18.02 -8.26 5.32
C LEU A 176 19.50 -8.35 5.77
N GLU A 177 19.80 -8.03 7.02
CA GLU A 177 21.12 -8.18 7.65
C GLU A 177 21.51 -9.64 7.90
N GLY A 178 20.65 -10.60 7.54
CA GLY A 178 20.96 -12.02 7.61
C GLY A 178 20.33 -12.77 8.80
N ASN A 179 19.62 -12.12 9.69
CA ASN A 179 18.90 -12.77 10.80
C ASN A 179 17.61 -13.44 10.32
N LYS A 180 17.76 -14.52 9.55
CA LYS A 180 16.62 -15.26 8.97
C LYS A 180 15.85 -16.13 9.97
N THR A 181 16.31 -16.24 11.21
CA THR A 181 15.60 -16.95 12.27
C THR A 181 14.34 -16.19 12.70
N LYS A 182 14.35 -14.87 12.58
CA LYS A 182 13.21 -14.00 12.87
C LYS A 182 12.24 -13.99 11.68
N LYS A 183 11.16 -14.77 11.81
CA LYS A 183 10.10 -14.79 10.78
C LYS A 183 9.45 -13.40 10.67
N LEU A 184 9.30 -12.88 9.44
CA LEU A 184 8.59 -11.63 9.17
C LEU A 184 7.09 -11.79 9.45
N LYS A 185 6.69 -11.61 10.71
CA LYS A 185 5.30 -11.68 11.15
C LYS A 185 4.56 -10.39 10.78
N PRO A 186 3.30 -10.44 10.32
CA PRO A 186 2.50 -9.23 10.14
C PRO A 186 2.38 -8.43 11.43
N HIS A 187 2.38 -7.11 11.28
CA HIS A 187 2.23 -6.20 12.39
C HIS A 187 1.36 -5.00 11.98
N PHE A 188 0.39 -4.66 12.80
CA PHE A 188 -0.46 -3.48 12.63
C PHE A 188 -0.33 -2.58 13.85
N ARG A 189 -0.14 -1.30 13.61
CA ARG A 189 0.02 -0.29 14.66
C ARG A 189 -1.20 -0.24 15.56
N GLY A 190 -0.99 -0.41 16.88
CA GLY A 190 -2.06 -0.35 17.87
C GLY A 190 -2.98 -1.56 17.94
N PHE A 191 -2.81 -2.56 17.08
CA PHE A 191 -3.58 -3.80 17.15
C PHE A 191 -3.10 -4.68 18.31
N LYS A 192 -4.02 -5.06 19.19
CA LYS A 192 -3.75 -5.88 20.40
C LYS A 192 -4.24 -7.33 20.27
N GLY A 193 -4.93 -7.64 19.18
CA GLY A 193 -5.41 -9.00 18.94
C GLY A 193 -4.30 -9.95 18.51
N LYS A 194 -4.67 -11.18 18.17
CA LYS A 194 -3.74 -12.25 17.83
C LYS A 194 -3.54 -12.37 16.33
N ILE A 195 -2.30 -12.55 15.91
CA ILE A 195 -1.93 -12.86 14.51
C ILE A 195 -1.19 -14.19 14.52
N SER A 196 -1.76 -15.19 13.86
CA SER A 196 -1.20 -16.54 13.75
C SER A 196 -1.08 -16.98 12.28
N ARG A 197 -0.12 -17.85 11.98
CA ARG A 197 0.02 -18.42 10.65
C ARG A 197 -0.98 -19.54 10.48
N MET A 198 -1.60 -19.63 9.31
CA MET A 198 -2.46 -20.76 8.98
C MET A 198 -1.60 -21.94 8.48
N ASP A 199 -1.72 -23.09 9.11
CA ASP A 199 -0.90 -24.27 8.76
C ASP A 199 -1.23 -24.84 7.40
N THR A 200 -2.48 -24.71 6.96
CA THR A 200 -2.97 -25.22 5.66
C THR A 200 -2.47 -24.43 4.45
N LEU A 201 -2.15 -23.13 4.63
CA LEU A 201 -1.73 -22.23 3.56
C LEU A 201 -0.48 -21.47 3.98
N LYS A 202 0.68 -21.84 3.42
CA LYS A 202 2.02 -21.31 3.81
C LYS A 202 2.15 -19.78 3.79
N SER A 203 1.29 -19.05 3.07
CA SER A 203 1.32 -17.59 2.92
C SER A 203 0.15 -16.86 3.61
N SER A 204 -0.75 -17.60 4.30
CA SER A 204 -1.95 -17.03 4.91
C SER A 204 -1.81 -16.83 6.41
N TRP A 205 -2.49 -15.77 6.90
CA TRP A 205 -2.47 -15.37 8.30
C TRP A 205 -3.90 -15.22 8.82
N LEU A 206 -4.15 -15.72 10.01
CA LEU A 206 -5.38 -15.49 10.76
C LEU A 206 -5.16 -14.27 11.66
N ILE A 207 -6.07 -13.29 11.56
CA ILE A 207 -6.06 -12.06 12.36
C ILE A 207 -7.34 -12.07 13.21
N GLU A 208 -7.17 -12.25 14.50
CA GLU A 208 -8.26 -12.38 15.47
C GLU A 208 -8.30 -11.12 16.33
N GLY A 209 -9.48 -10.50 16.44
CA GLY A 209 -9.73 -9.42 17.40
C GLY A 209 -9.59 -9.91 18.85
N ASP A 210 -9.61 -8.97 19.78
CA ASP A 210 -9.57 -9.25 21.20
C ASP A 210 -10.92 -8.85 21.83
N ILE A 211 -11.64 -9.85 22.37
CA ILE A 211 -12.96 -9.71 22.97
C ILE A 211 -12.97 -10.42 24.33
N GLU A 212 -13.29 -9.67 25.36
CA GLU A 212 -13.59 -10.21 26.69
C GLU A 212 -15.10 -10.40 26.85
N SER A 213 -15.52 -11.53 27.42
CA SER A 213 -16.92 -11.79 27.73
C SER A 213 -17.09 -12.01 29.24
N ASP A 214 -18.05 -11.32 29.83
CA ASP A 214 -18.50 -11.62 31.19
C ASP A 214 -19.91 -12.25 31.15
N LEU A 215 -19.96 -13.54 31.41
CA LEU A 215 -21.19 -14.30 31.36
C LEU A 215 -22.15 -13.94 32.52
N HIS A 216 -21.64 -13.43 33.63
CA HIS A 216 -22.49 -13.05 34.78
C HIS A 216 -23.22 -11.74 34.51
N SER A 217 -22.51 -10.73 33.99
CA SER A 217 -23.12 -9.44 33.62
C SER A 217 -23.74 -9.44 32.21
N ARG A 218 -23.60 -10.54 31.45
CA ARG A 218 -24.04 -10.66 30.04
C ARG A 218 -23.49 -9.51 29.15
N THR A 219 -22.27 -9.13 29.42
CA THR A 219 -21.58 -8.04 28.67
C THR A 219 -20.42 -8.56 27.86
N PHE A 220 -20.16 -7.89 26.75
CA PHE A 220 -18.97 -8.12 25.91
C PHE A 220 -18.19 -6.82 25.84
N LYS A 221 -16.88 -6.90 26.06
CA LYS A 221 -15.95 -5.80 25.89
C LYS A 221 -15.03 -6.10 24.72
N ILE A 222 -15.09 -5.26 23.69
CA ILE A 222 -14.22 -5.37 22.52
C ILE A 222 -13.00 -4.52 22.79
N ASN A 223 -11.83 -5.14 22.99
CA ASN A 223 -10.56 -4.47 23.24
C ASN A 223 -9.82 -4.15 21.95
N SER A 224 -9.98 -4.95 20.89
CA SER A 224 -9.34 -4.74 19.62
C SER A 224 -10.12 -5.40 18.48
N ILE A 225 -10.34 -4.64 17.40
CA ILE A 225 -11.00 -5.11 16.19
C ILE A 225 -9.94 -5.37 15.12
N SER A 226 -10.15 -6.36 14.24
CA SER A 226 -9.26 -6.61 13.11
C SER A 226 -9.04 -5.35 12.28
N PRO A 227 -7.80 -4.98 11.96
CA PRO A 227 -7.50 -3.81 11.14
C PRO A 227 -7.85 -4.01 9.66
N LEU A 228 -8.18 -5.23 9.27
CA LEU A 228 -8.59 -5.61 7.92
C LEU A 228 -10.04 -6.08 7.93
N GLN A 229 -10.82 -5.51 7.05
CA GLN A 229 -12.18 -5.91 6.72
C GLN A 229 -12.25 -6.34 5.26
#